data_572888eea56c85dd7f99221ee7b8bb04
#
_entry.id   572888eea56c85dd7f99221ee7b8bb04
#
_cell.length_a   1.000
_cell.length_b   1.000
_cell.length_c   1.000
_cell.angle_alpha   90.00
_cell.angle_beta   90.00
_cell.angle_gamma   90.00
#
_symmetry.space_group_name_H-M   'P 1'
#
loop_
_entity.id
_entity.type
_entity.pdbx_description
1 polymer ?
#
loop_
_entity_poly.entity_id
_entity_poly.type
_entity_poly.pdbx_seq_one_letter_code
_entity_poly.pdbx_strand_id
1 'polypeptide(L)'
;MENTSMTSLAPHFESILDTLSDGVFISDAEGTTLFVNKMYETLTGLRQGEIRGKNIRTLVQQGIFDKVVNPQIVETGKSATHVQQLANGKRLVLTGYPVFDDKGQLCLVVTFARDITVLTQLQEEMTAQKKLIEQFHDRLAFLAREQTRELVPVFESREMKEVMSLVERFASSDATVLILGETGVGKDVVARLTHELSPRKEKMFLKVGCGCISESL
;
A
#
# COMPACT_ATOMS: atom_id res chain seq x y z
N MET A 1 33.48 18.51 -35.23
CA MET A 1 32.46 17.82 -34.42
C MET A 1 31.67 16.95 -35.35
N GLU A 2 32.05 15.67 -35.44
CA GLU A 2 31.39 14.71 -36.32
C GLU A 2 29.96 14.48 -35.83
N ASN A 3 29.06 14.72 -36.75
CA ASN A 3 27.64 14.48 -36.61
C ASN A 3 27.46 12.95 -36.41
N THR A 4 27.39 12.47 -35.18
CA THR A 4 27.12 11.06 -34.89
C THR A 4 25.72 10.78 -35.42
N SER A 5 25.67 10.36 -36.67
CA SER A 5 24.43 10.12 -37.40
C SER A 5 23.62 9.04 -36.68
N MET A 6 22.31 9.24 -36.61
CA MET A 6 21.36 8.20 -36.16
C MET A 6 21.61 6.83 -36.82
N THR A 7 22.17 6.83 -38.01
CA THR A 7 22.58 5.63 -38.76
C THR A 7 23.66 4.80 -38.01
N SER A 8 24.45 5.41 -37.12
CA SER A 8 25.47 4.70 -36.34
C SER A 8 24.85 3.91 -35.14
N LEU A 9 23.64 4.25 -34.73
CA LEU A 9 22.95 3.58 -33.63
C LEU A 9 22.21 2.30 -34.06
N ALA A 10 21.79 2.23 -35.31
CA ALA A 10 21.02 1.11 -35.83
C ALA A 10 21.69 -0.26 -35.61
N PRO A 11 23.02 -0.44 -35.83
CA PRO A 11 23.68 -1.72 -35.57
C PRO A 11 23.72 -2.12 -34.09
N HIS A 12 23.54 -1.16 -33.18
CA HIS A 12 23.61 -1.36 -31.73
C HIS A 12 22.24 -1.37 -31.06
N PHE A 13 21.15 -1.25 -31.81
CA PHE A 13 19.78 -1.12 -31.29
C PHE A 13 19.41 -2.25 -30.33
N GLU A 14 19.61 -3.51 -30.72
CA GLU A 14 19.31 -4.68 -29.88
C GLU A 14 20.18 -4.65 -28.60
N SER A 15 21.46 -4.32 -28.72
CA SER A 15 22.38 -4.23 -27.58
C SER A 15 21.96 -3.13 -26.60
N ILE A 16 21.47 -2.00 -27.09
CA ILE A 16 20.97 -0.91 -26.25
C ILE A 16 19.73 -1.38 -25.47
N LEU A 17 18.79 -2.03 -26.13
CA LEU A 17 17.57 -2.54 -25.48
C LEU A 17 17.88 -3.63 -24.44
N ASP A 18 18.96 -4.42 -24.67
CA ASP A 18 19.43 -5.43 -23.73
C ASP A 18 20.03 -4.86 -22.44
N THR A 19 20.43 -3.57 -22.42
CA THR A 19 20.92 -2.90 -21.19
C THR A 19 19.79 -2.40 -20.28
N LEU A 20 18.56 -2.40 -20.75
CA LEU A 20 17.42 -1.90 -19.97
C LEU A 20 17.04 -2.88 -18.86
N SER A 21 16.69 -2.33 -17.70
CA SER A 21 16.21 -3.08 -16.54
C SER A 21 14.76 -3.54 -16.66
N ASP A 22 13.99 -2.95 -17.56
CA ASP A 22 12.64 -3.38 -17.89
C ASP A 22 12.67 -4.37 -19.08
N GLY A 23 11.77 -5.35 -19.07
CA GLY A 23 11.55 -6.20 -20.24
C GLY A 23 10.95 -5.37 -21.37
N VAL A 24 11.48 -5.51 -22.60
CA VAL A 24 10.98 -4.85 -23.80
C VAL A 24 10.44 -5.89 -24.77
N PHE A 25 9.22 -5.65 -25.24
CA PHE A 25 8.55 -6.45 -26.28
C PHE A 25 8.08 -5.50 -27.38
N ILE A 26 8.44 -5.78 -28.62
CA ILE A 26 8.07 -4.96 -29.79
C ILE A 26 7.31 -5.84 -30.79
N SER A 27 6.17 -5.34 -31.25
CA SER A 27 5.38 -5.94 -32.32
C SER A 27 5.03 -4.91 -33.38
N ASP A 28 4.66 -5.40 -34.56
CA ASP A 28 4.00 -4.56 -35.58
C ASP A 28 2.53 -4.26 -35.21
N ALA A 29 1.85 -3.51 -36.07
CA ALA A 29 0.44 -3.15 -35.90
C ALA A 29 -0.49 -4.39 -36.00
N GLU A 30 -0.10 -5.41 -36.73
CA GLU A 30 -0.83 -6.67 -36.90
C GLU A 30 -0.65 -7.60 -35.70
N GLY A 31 0.27 -7.28 -34.78
CA GLY A 31 0.59 -8.03 -33.59
C GLY A 31 1.65 -9.12 -33.80
N THR A 32 2.45 -9.04 -34.87
CA THR A 32 3.58 -9.96 -35.07
C THR A 32 4.74 -9.54 -34.18
N THR A 33 5.29 -10.43 -33.42
CA THR A 33 6.44 -10.19 -32.54
C THR A 33 7.70 -9.93 -33.36
N LEU A 34 8.29 -8.76 -33.21
CA LEU A 34 9.50 -8.37 -33.92
C LEU A 34 10.75 -8.56 -33.06
N PHE A 35 10.67 -8.19 -31.78
CA PHE A 35 11.81 -8.20 -30.88
C PHE A 35 11.38 -8.35 -29.42
N VAL A 36 12.22 -9.02 -28.63
CA VAL A 36 12.21 -8.96 -27.17
C VAL A 36 13.65 -8.86 -26.66
N ASN A 37 13.87 -8.11 -25.57
CA ASN A 37 15.19 -8.02 -24.95
C ASN A 37 15.43 -9.15 -23.93
N LYS A 38 16.70 -9.29 -23.48
CA LYS A 38 17.11 -10.29 -22.50
C LYS A 38 16.38 -10.18 -21.17
N MET A 39 16.01 -8.95 -20.76
CA MET A 39 15.25 -8.78 -19.53
C MET A 39 13.84 -9.37 -19.68
N TYR A 40 13.18 -9.16 -20.83
CA TYR A 40 11.87 -9.77 -21.10
C TYR A 40 11.94 -11.31 -21.04
N GLU A 41 12.98 -11.90 -21.64
CA GLU A 41 13.21 -13.35 -21.55
C GLU A 41 13.39 -13.81 -20.09
N THR A 42 14.16 -13.06 -19.29
CA THR A 42 14.40 -13.36 -17.87
C THR A 42 13.13 -13.29 -17.03
N LEU A 43 12.28 -12.30 -17.29
CA LEU A 43 11.03 -12.10 -16.56
C LEU A 43 9.98 -13.16 -16.89
N THR A 44 9.82 -13.48 -18.17
CA THR A 44 8.75 -14.34 -18.68
C THR A 44 9.15 -15.79 -18.84
N GLY A 45 10.45 -16.07 -18.97
CA GLY A 45 10.97 -17.40 -19.33
C GLY A 45 10.87 -17.71 -20.83
N LEU A 46 10.32 -16.82 -21.64
CA LEU A 46 10.15 -17.00 -23.08
C LEU A 46 11.36 -16.51 -23.84
N ARG A 47 11.91 -17.33 -24.73
CA ARG A 47 13.08 -16.93 -25.52
C ARG A 47 12.66 -16.25 -26.82
N GLN A 48 13.41 -15.24 -27.22
CA GLN A 48 13.18 -14.49 -28.49
C GLN A 48 13.02 -15.45 -29.70
N GLY A 49 13.84 -16.47 -29.79
CA GLY A 49 13.77 -17.44 -30.88
C GLY A 49 12.47 -18.25 -30.93
N GLU A 50 11.74 -18.34 -29.83
CA GLU A 50 10.48 -19.08 -29.72
C GLU A 50 9.27 -18.24 -30.14
N ILE A 51 9.34 -16.91 -29.96
CA ILE A 51 8.19 -15.99 -30.15
C ILE A 51 8.35 -15.03 -31.30
N ARG A 52 9.57 -14.74 -31.76
CA ARG A 52 9.85 -13.84 -32.89
C ARG A 52 9.16 -14.33 -34.17
N GLY A 53 8.49 -13.45 -34.88
CA GLY A 53 7.71 -13.76 -36.08
C GLY A 53 6.36 -14.42 -35.81
N LYS A 54 6.02 -14.74 -34.56
CA LYS A 54 4.69 -15.25 -34.20
C LYS A 54 3.74 -14.12 -33.87
N ASN A 55 2.48 -14.30 -34.24
CA ASN A 55 1.43 -13.35 -33.89
C ASN A 55 1.02 -13.50 -32.42
N ILE A 56 0.86 -12.39 -31.72
CA ILE A 56 0.44 -12.33 -30.32
C ILE A 56 -0.85 -13.11 -30.08
N ARG A 57 -1.83 -13.04 -31.00
CA ARG A 57 -3.10 -13.79 -30.88
C ARG A 57 -2.87 -15.31 -30.85
N THR A 58 -1.95 -15.79 -31.66
CA THR A 58 -1.55 -17.21 -31.66
C THR A 58 -0.89 -17.59 -30.33
N LEU A 59 -0.04 -16.73 -29.78
CA LEU A 59 0.61 -16.96 -28.49
C LEU A 59 -0.39 -16.99 -27.33
N VAL A 60 -1.44 -16.17 -27.38
CA VAL A 60 -2.57 -16.20 -26.42
C VAL A 60 -3.38 -17.50 -26.57
N GLN A 61 -3.69 -17.92 -27.80
CA GLN A 61 -4.43 -19.18 -28.03
C GLN A 61 -3.65 -20.41 -27.56
N GLN A 62 -2.33 -20.37 -27.64
CA GLN A 62 -1.45 -21.43 -27.14
C GLN A 62 -1.25 -21.38 -25.60
N GLY A 63 -1.86 -20.41 -24.90
CA GLY A 63 -1.71 -20.25 -23.46
C GLY A 63 -0.34 -19.73 -23.02
N ILE A 64 0.47 -19.23 -23.97
CA ILE A 64 1.78 -18.64 -23.70
C ILE A 64 1.62 -17.27 -23.07
N PHE A 65 0.65 -16.47 -23.56
CA PHE A 65 0.22 -15.20 -22.97
C PHE A 65 -1.20 -15.33 -22.40
N ASP A 66 -1.42 -14.81 -21.20
CA ASP A 66 -2.74 -14.74 -20.58
C ASP A 66 -3.52 -13.53 -21.09
N LYS A 67 -2.90 -12.34 -20.98
CA LYS A 67 -3.47 -11.08 -21.43
C LYS A 67 -2.40 -10.25 -22.15
N VAL A 68 -2.85 -9.52 -23.17
CA VAL A 68 -1.98 -8.66 -23.99
C VAL A 68 -2.59 -7.28 -24.13
N VAL A 69 -1.76 -6.24 -24.06
CA VAL A 69 -2.18 -4.84 -24.19
C VAL A 69 -2.33 -4.40 -25.65
N ASN A 70 -1.71 -5.14 -26.57
CA ASN A 70 -1.56 -4.78 -27.98
C ASN A 70 -2.91 -4.54 -28.71
N PRO A 71 -3.95 -5.42 -28.60
CA PRO A 71 -5.21 -5.18 -29.31
C PRO A 71 -5.88 -3.87 -28.93
N GLN A 72 -5.85 -3.51 -27.63
CA GLN A 72 -6.41 -2.26 -27.13
C GLN A 72 -5.67 -1.04 -27.69
N ILE A 73 -4.33 -1.14 -27.82
CA ILE A 73 -3.50 -0.05 -28.36
C ILE A 73 -3.75 0.14 -29.84
N VAL A 74 -3.83 -0.94 -30.58
CA VAL A 74 -4.13 -0.91 -32.02
C VAL A 74 -5.52 -0.29 -32.28
N GLU A 75 -6.52 -0.65 -31.49
CA GLU A 75 -7.87 -0.12 -31.64
C GLU A 75 -8.00 1.35 -31.25
N THR A 76 -7.35 1.75 -30.16
CA THR A 76 -7.54 3.10 -29.60
C THR A 76 -6.48 4.11 -30.01
N GLY A 77 -5.32 3.66 -30.49
CA GLY A 77 -4.16 4.50 -30.75
C GLY A 77 -3.56 5.15 -29.49
N LYS A 78 -3.90 4.64 -28.30
CA LYS A 78 -3.45 5.17 -27.01
C LYS A 78 -2.67 4.12 -26.24
N SER A 79 -1.81 4.58 -25.32
CA SER A 79 -1.11 3.68 -24.39
C SER A 79 -2.10 2.92 -23.50
N ALA A 80 -1.74 1.68 -23.18
CA ALA A 80 -2.52 0.83 -22.29
C ALA A 80 -1.60 0.18 -21.26
N THR A 81 -2.11 0.02 -20.03
CA THR A 81 -1.39 -0.63 -18.93
C THR A 81 -2.21 -1.78 -18.38
N HIS A 82 -1.56 -2.91 -18.14
CA HIS A 82 -2.15 -4.10 -17.56
C HIS A 82 -1.23 -4.73 -16.53
N VAL A 83 -1.81 -5.25 -15.43
CA VAL A 83 -1.08 -6.04 -14.44
C VAL A 83 -1.35 -7.52 -14.72
N GLN A 84 -0.28 -8.31 -14.86
CA GLN A 84 -0.34 -9.74 -15.12
C GLN A 84 0.40 -10.51 -14.04
N GLN A 85 -0.17 -11.64 -13.63
CA GLN A 85 0.51 -12.62 -12.80
C GLN A 85 0.97 -13.78 -13.68
N LEU A 86 2.26 -14.08 -13.65
CA LEU A 86 2.84 -15.18 -14.41
C LEU A 86 2.72 -16.51 -13.63
N ALA A 87 2.81 -17.62 -14.33
CA ALA A 87 2.80 -18.97 -13.75
C ALA A 87 3.97 -19.21 -12.77
N ASN A 88 5.08 -18.49 -12.94
CA ASN A 88 6.24 -18.52 -12.04
C ASN A 88 6.07 -17.69 -10.76
N GLY A 89 4.87 -17.13 -10.51
CA GLY A 89 4.53 -16.31 -9.35
C GLY A 89 4.89 -14.83 -9.46
N LYS A 90 5.62 -14.42 -10.49
CA LYS A 90 5.95 -12.99 -10.70
C LYS A 90 4.73 -12.18 -11.07
N ARG A 91 4.68 -10.93 -10.58
CA ARG A 91 3.69 -9.92 -10.98
C ARG A 91 4.38 -8.87 -11.86
N LEU A 92 3.88 -8.72 -13.07
CA LEU A 92 4.40 -7.75 -14.04
C LEU A 92 3.38 -6.65 -14.30
N VAL A 93 3.85 -5.41 -14.41
CA VAL A 93 3.11 -4.32 -15.07
C VAL A 93 3.58 -4.28 -16.51
N LEU A 94 2.64 -4.46 -17.43
CA LEU A 94 2.85 -4.31 -18.86
C LEU A 94 2.29 -2.96 -19.28
N THR A 95 3.13 -2.08 -19.81
CA THR A 95 2.69 -0.79 -20.38
C THR A 95 3.10 -0.72 -21.83
N GLY A 96 2.13 -0.67 -22.71
CA GLY A 96 2.36 -0.58 -24.14
C GLY A 96 2.12 0.83 -24.68
N TYR A 97 2.93 1.21 -25.65
CA TYR A 97 2.88 2.51 -26.31
C TYR A 97 2.80 2.31 -27.83
N PRO A 98 1.89 3.04 -28.51
CA PRO A 98 1.87 3.08 -29.97
C PRO A 98 3.02 3.91 -30.50
N VAL A 99 3.60 3.46 -31.60
CA VAL A 99 4.57 4.22 -32.40
C VAL A 99 3.95 4.44 -33.78
N PHE A 100 3.94 5.69 -34.23
CA PHE A 100 3.35 6.10 -35.50
C PHE A 100 4.44 6.45 -36.49
N ASP A 101 4.18 6.21 -37.76
CA ASP A 101 5.03 6.65 -38.88
C ASP A 101 4.82 8.13 -39.19
N ASP A 102 5.59 8.65 -40.15
CA ASP A 102 5.52 10.05 -40.59
C ASP A 102 4.15 10.43 -41.21
N LYS A 103 3.33 9.45 -41.57
CA LYS A 103 1.96 9.61 -42.09
C LYS A 103 0.89 9.53 -41.00
N GLY A 104 1.30 9.32 -39.73
CA GLY A 104 0.39 9.17 -38.62
C GLY A 104 -0.27 7.79 -38.54
N GLN A 105 0.24 6.78 -39.25
CA GLN A 105 -0.25 5.42 -39.19
C GLN A 105 0.52 4.65 -38.10
N LEU A 106 -0.19 3.84 -37.32
CA LEU A 106 0.43 3.00 -36.28
C LEU A 106 1.32 1.95 -36.99
N CYS A 107 2.62 1.97 -36.66
CA CYS A 107 3.57 1.05 -37.26
C CYS A 107 4.10 0.01 -36.28
N LEU A 108 4.28 0.38 -35.00
CA LEU A 108 4.77 -0.53 -33.97
C LEU A 108 4.01 -0.32 -32.66
N VAL A 109 4.02 -1.37 -31.83
CA VAL A 109 3.67 -1.27 -30.41
C VAL A 109 4.87 -1.71 -29.60
N VAL A 110 5.34 -0.83 -28.69
CA VAL A 110 6.43 -1.10 -27.77
C VAL A 110 5.83 -1.32 -26.38
N THR A 111 6.03 -2.49 -25.80
CA THR A 111 5.54 -2.85 -24.49
C THR A 111 6.70 -3.02 -23.52
N PHE A 112 6.64 -2.32 -22.39
CA PHE A 112 7.54 -2.49 -21.27
C PHE A 112 6.93 -3.40 -20.24
N ALA A 113 7.72 -4.36 -19.75
CA ALA A 113 7.35 -5.29 -18.69
C ALA A 113 8.23 -5.02 -17.47
N ARG A 114 7.62 -4.59 -16.37
CA ARG A 114 8.31 -4.31 -15.11
C ARG A 114 7.87 -5.28 -14.03
N ASP A 115 8.84 -5.88 -13.35
CA ASP A 115 8.58 -6.74 -12.19
C ASP A 115 8.20 -5.89 -10.97
N ILE A 116 6.99 -6.10 -10.47
CA ILE A 116 6.47 -5.43 -9.28
C ILE A 116 6.20 -6.42 -8.13
N THR A 117 6.72 -7.65 -8.22
CA THR A 117 6.44 -8.72 -7.26
C THR A 117 6.79 -8.30 -5.83
N VAL A 118 8.01 -7.82 -5.61
CA VAL A 118 8.46 -7.38 -4.27
C VAL A 118 7.65 -6.17 -3.80
N LEU A 119 7.38 -5.21 -4.69
CA LEU A 119 6.59 -4.03 -4.35
C LEU A 119 5.18 -4.39 -3.88
N THR A 120 4.52 -5.29 -4.60
CA THR A 120 3.15 -5.73 -4.24
C THR A 120 3.14 -6.53 -2.95
N GLN A 121 4.13 -7.39 -2.71
CA GLN A 121 4.26 -8.13 -1.46
C GLN A 121 4.43 -7.20 -0.27
N LEU A 122 5.34 -6.22 -0.36
CA LEU A 122 5.54 -5.23 0.70
C LEU A 122 4.28 -4.40 0.97
N GLN A 123 3.53 -4.01 -0.06
CA GLN A 123 2.26 -3.30 0.11
C GLN A 123 1.20 -4.15 0.80
N GLU A 124 1.12 -5.43 0.45
CA GLU A 124 0.19 -6.39 1.09
C GLU A 124 0.54 -6.59 2.57
N GLU A 125 1.83 -6.75 2.90
CA GLU A 125 2.32 -6.86 4.28
C GLU A 125 2.02 -5.59 5.10
N MET A 126 2.31 -4.41 4.56
CA MET A 126 2.00 -3.14 5.22
C MET A 126 0.50 -2.98 5.49
N THR A 127 -0.33 -3.38 4.53
CA THR A 127 -1.79 -3.30 4.68
C THR A 127 -2.29 -4.27 5.76
N ALA A 128 -1.74 -5.47 5.81
CA ALA A 128 -2.05 -6.46 6.85
C ALA A 128 -1.65 -5.98 8.24
N GLN A 129 -0.45 -5.42 8.39
CA GLN A 129 0.03 -4.85 9.65
C GLN A 129 -0.84 -3.68 10.12
N LYS A 130 -1.21 -2.78 9.21
CA LYS A 130 -2.09 -1.66 9.55
C LYS A 130 -3.44 -2.14 10.06
N LYS A 131 -4.05 -3.11 9.39
CA LYS A 131 -5.32 -3.72 9.82
C LYS A 131 -5.22 -4.38 11.21
N LEU A 132 -4.10 -5.05 11.48
CA LEU A 132 -3.85 -5.65 12.79
C LEU A 132 -3.76 -4.60 13.89
N ILE A 133 -3.03 -3.50 13.65
CA ILE A 133 -2.93 -2.38 14.59
C ILE A 133 -4.32 -1.77 14.87
N GLU A 134 -5.14 -1.56 13.85
CA GLU A 134 -6.52 -1.06 14.02
C GLU A 134 -7.36 -2.01 14.89
N GLN A 135 -7.28 -3.31 14.66
CA GLN A 135 -7.97 -4.31 15.48
C GLN A 135 -7.52 -4.30 16.96
N PHE A 136 -6.21 -4.11 17.21
CA PHE A 136 -5.71 -3.97 18.57
C PHE A 136 -6.21 -2.70 19.24
N HIS A 137 -6.23 -1.57 18.53
CA HIS A 137 -6.80 -0.32 19.04
C HIS A 137 -8.26 -0.47 19.43
N ASP A 138 -9.08 -1.08 18.57
CA ASP A 138 -10.51 -1.33 18.84
C ASP A 138 -10.70 -2.24 20.06
N ARG A 139 -9.87 -3.27 20.17
CA ARG A 139 -9.93 -4.19 21.31
C ARG A 139 -9.54 -3.52 22.63
N LEU A 140 -8.50 -2.70 22.60
CA LEU A 140 -8.10 -1.91 23.79
C LEU A 140 -9.19 -0.92 24.19
N ALA A 141 -9.80 -0.23 23.21
CA ALA A 141 -10.91 0.68 23.46
C ALA A 141 -12.13 -0.06 24.05
N PHE A 142 -12.44 -1.26 23.56
CA PHE A 142 -13.50 -2.09 24.10
C PHE A 142 -13.22 -2.49 25.55
N LEU A 143 -12.01 -3.01 25.85
CA LEU A 143 -11.63 -3.41 27.21
C LEU A 143 -11.63 -2.22 28.19
N ALA A 144 -11.18 -1.04 27.74
CA ALA A 144 -11.25 0.17 28.54
C ALA A 144 -12.70 0.55 28.88
N ARG A 145 -13.64 0.40 27.93
CA ARG A 145 -15.06 0.66 28.13
C ARG A 145 -15.73 -0.35 29.08
N GLU A 146 -15.37 -1.64 29.02
CA GLU A 146 -15.89 -2.64 29.94
C GLU A 146 -15.44 -2.35 31.37
N GLN A 147 -14.20 -1.95 31.60
CA GLN A 147 -13.72 -1.58 32.94
C GLN A 147 -14.42 -0.34 33.53
N THR A 148 -15.01 0.49 32.69
CA THR A 148 -15.71 1.72 33.08
C THR A 148 -17.19 1.47 33.41
N ARG A 149 -17.75 0.35 32.94
CA ARG A 149 -19.21 0.09 33.01
C ARG A 149 -19.72 -0.35 34.41
N GLU A 150 -18.84 -0.70 35.35
CA GLU A 150 -19.23 -1.32 36.61
C GLU A 150 -19.34 -0.39 37.81
N LEU A 151 -19.10 0.90 37.71
CA LEU A 151 -19.10 1.78 38.88
C LEU A 151 -20.02 2.99 38.67
N VAL A 152 -21.27 2.86 39.07
CA VAL A 152 -22.08 4.01 39.53
C VAL A 152 -21.80 4.17 41.03
N PRO A 153 -20.82 5.00 41.43
CA PRO A 153 -20.51 5.16 42.84
C PRO A 153 -21.65 5.92 43.53
N VAL A 154 -22.08 5.40 44.67
CA VAL A 154 -23.06 6.06 45.51
C VAL A 154 -22.31 6.96 46.52
N PHE A 155 -22.55 8.25 46.45
CA PHE A 155 -21.92 9.26 47.30
C PHE A 155 -22.97 9.80 48.28
N GLU A 156 -22.93 9.39 49.53
CA GLU A 156 -23.87 9.84 50.55
C GLU A 156 -23.26 10.88 51.52
N SER A 157 -21.96 10.81 51.78
CA SER A 157 -21.32 11.74 52.70
C SER A 157 -21.23 13.17 52.14
N ARG A 158 -21.27 14.15 53.05
CA ARG A 158 -21.18 15.59 52.68
C ARG A 158 -19.85 15.92 52.04
N GLU A 159 -18.78 15.37 52.57
CA GLU A 159 -17.40 15.58 52.09
C GLU A 159 -17.26 15.09 50.67
N MET A 160 -17.84 13.92 50.34
CA MET A 160 -17.75 13.39 48.98
C MET A 160 -18.61 14.19 47.98
N LYS A 161 -19.74 14.73 48.41
CA LYS A 161 -20.57 15.65 47.60
C LYS A 161 -19.79 16.92 47.27
N GLU A 162 -18.99 17.46 48.20
CA GLU A 162 -18.13 18.62 47.97
C GLU A 162 -17.01 18.28 46.94
N VAL A 163 -16.38 17.09 47.05
CA VAL A 163 -15.41 16.58 46.04
C VAL A 163 -16.04 16.47 44.69
N MET A 164 -17.26 15.91 44.58
CA MET A 164 -17.96 15.79 43.28
C MET A 164 -18.28 17.11 42.65
N SER A 165 -18.69 18.11 43.42
CA SER A 165 -18.87 19.48 42.92
C SER A 165 -17.59 20.08 42.35
N LEU A 166 -16.43 19.79 42.95
CA LEU A 166 -15.13 20.19 42.40
C LEU A 166 -14.82 19.43 41.11
N VAL A 167 -15.07 18.12 41.03
CA VAL A 167 -14.89 17.29 39.85
C VAL A 167 -15.69 17.85 38.67
N GLU A 168 -16.98 18.14 38.86
CA GLU A 168 -17.84 18.71 37.82
C GLU A 168 -17.27 20.05 37.27
N ARG A 169 -16.74 20.89 38.15
CA ARG A 169 -16.18 22.19 37.77
C ARG A 169 -14.87 22.08 36.99
N PHE A 170 -13.99 21.13 37.37
CA PHE A 170 -12.68 20.98 36.75
C PHE A 170 -12.66 20.03 35.57
N ALA A 171 -13.63 19.11 35.46
CA ALA A 171 -13.72 18.16 34.36
C ALA A 171 -13.76 18.80 32.96
N SER A 172 -14.34 20.00 32.86
CA SER A 172 -14.41 20.76 31.60
C SER A 172 -13.13 21.51 31.22
N SER A 173 -12.12 21.53 32.13
CA SER A 173 -10.85 22.22 31.91
C SER A 173 -9.75 21.25 31.48
N ASP A 174 -8.70 21.79 30.81
CA ASP A 174 -7.50 21.03 30.45
C ASP A 174 -6.42 21.05 31.55
N ALA A 175 -6.78 21.47 32.77
CA ALA A 175 -5.86 21.57 33.90
C ALA A 175 -5.46 20.18 34.41
N THR A 176 -4.21 20.08 34.87
CA THR A 176 -3.74 18.89 35.60
C THR A 176 -4.37 18.84 36.98
N VAL A 177 -5.00 17.71 37.30
CA VAL A 177 -5.66 17.49 38.60
C VAL A 177 -4.82 16.54 39.45
N LEU A 178 -4.47 16.97 40.70
CA LEU A 178 -3.83 16.13 41.70
C LEU A 178 -4.86 15.68 42.72
N ILE A 179 -5.06 14.33 42.85
CA ILE A 179 -5.99 13.72 43.80
C ILE A 179 -5.19 13.11 44.95
N LEU A 180 -5.36 13.65 46.14
CA LEU A 180 -4.66 13.22 47.37
C LEU A 180 -5.62 12.46 48.31
N GLY A 181 -5.10 11.49 49.05
CA GLY A 181 -5.84 10.72 50.03
C GLY A 181 -5.15 9.41 50.37
N GLU A 182 -5.62 8.74 51.42
CA GLU A 182 -5.10 7.44 51.85
C GLU A 182 -5.35 6.31 50.84
N THR A 183 -4.63 5.20 50.98
CA THR A 183 -4.83 4.03 50.11
C THR A 183 -6.21 3.46 50.34
N GLY A 184 -6.94 3.16 49.25
CA GLY A 184 -8.28 2.55 49.33
C GLY A 184 -9.46 3.53 49.42
N VAL A 185 -9.25 4.85 49.58
CA VAL A 185 -10.35 5.84 49.73
C VAL A 185 -11.10 6.15 48.41
N GLY A 186 -10.78 5.49 47.31
CA GLY A 186 -11.49 5.69 46.03
C GLY A 186 -10.93 6.76 45.10
N LYS A 187 -9.64 7.12 45.22
CA LYS A 187 -8.99 8.07 44.31
C LYS A 187 -9.16 7.71 42.82
N ASP A 188 -9.08 6.42 42.51
CA ASP A 188 -9.27 5.91 41.14
C ASP A 188 -10.68 6.16 40.61
N VAL A 189 -11.68 6.08 41.47
CA VAL A 189 -13.09 6.34 41.15
C VAL A 189 -13.26 7.83 40.79
N VAL A 190 -12.71 8.71 41.61
CA VAL A 190 -12.74 10.17 41.35
C VAL A 190 -12.04 10.51 40.06
N ALA A 191 -10.87 9.92 39.78
CA ALA A 191 -10.15 10.13 38.53
C ALA A 191 -10.96 9.68 37.29
N ARG A 192 -11.62 8.53 37.35
CA ARG A 192 -12.48 8.03 36.26
C ARG A 192 -13.68 8.96 36.03
N LEU A 193 -14.36 9.36 37.12
CA LEU A 193 -15.49 10.28 37.02
C LEU A 193 -15.09 11.63 36.41
N THR A 194 -13.90 12.14 36.76
CA THR A 194 -13.36 13.35 36.16
C THR A 194 -13.21 13.17 34.65
N HIS A 195 -12.75 12.00 34.18
CA HIS A 195 -12.64 11.71 32.75
C HIS A 195 -14.01 11.58 32.08
N GLU A 196 -14.97 10.87 32.71
CA GLU A 196 -16.33 10.68 32.17
C GLU A 196 -17.14 11.96 32.03
N LEU A 197 -16.90 12.91 32.92
CA LEU A 197 -17.52 14.25 32.89
C LEU A 197 -16.75 15.24 32.00
N SER A 198 -15.61 14.85 31.46
CA SER A 198 -14.78 15.72 30.62
C SER A 198 -15.20 15.69 29.14
N PRO A 199 -14.81 16.70 28.34
CA PRO A 199 -14.95 16.68 26.88
C PRO A 199 -14.21 15.49 26.22
N ARG A 200 -13.34 14.82 26.96
CA ARG A 200 -12.54 13.65 26.51
C ARG A 200 -13.17 12.30 26.86
N LYS A 201 -14.42 12.26 27.34
CA LYS A 201 -15.11 11.03 27.77
C LYS A 201 -15.11 9.89 26.73
N GLU A 202 -15.08 10.25 25.44
CA GLU A 202 -15.00 9.28 24.33
C GLU A 202 -13.56 8.82 24.04
N LYS A 203 -12.56 9.41 24.69
CA LYS A 203 -11.15 9.04 24.53
C LYS A 203 -10.79 7.94 25.55
N MET A 204 -9.70 7.24 25.28
CA MET A 204 -9.19 6.21 26.17
C MET A 204 -8.71 6.80 27.49
N PHE A 205 -9.19 6.26 28.65
CA PHE A 205 -8.64 6.54 29.98
C PHE A 205 -7.53 5.52 30.27
N LEU A 206 -6.27 5.98 30.32
CA LEU A 206 -5.12 5.11 30.54
C LEU A 206 -4.61 5.28 31.98
N LYS A 207 -4.63 4.19 32.77
CA LYS A 207 -4.03 4.14 34.10
C LYS A 207 -2.58 3.64 34.01
N VAL A 208 -1.63 4.45 34.46
CA VAL A 208 -0.21 4.08 34.50
C VAL A 208 0.27 4.04 35.95
N GLY A 209 0.77 2.88 36.40
CA GLY A 209 1.39 2.72 37.71
C GLY A 209 2.85 3.18 37.64
N CYS A 210 3.22 4.26 38.31
CA CYS A 210 4.59 4.77 38.29
C CYS A 210 5.63 3.74 38.79
N GLY A 211 5.23 2.81 39.67
CA GLY A 211 6.11 1.72 40.12
C GLY A 211 6.42 0.66 39.05
N CYS A 212 5.72 0.67 37.93
CA CYS A 212 5.94 -0.26 36.80
C CYS A 212 6.79 0.35 35.69
N ILE A 213 7.21 1.63 35.83
CA ILE A 213 8.04 2.32 34.84
C ILE A 213 9.50 2.08 35.22
N SER A 214 10.26 1.50 34.27
CA SER A 214 11.70 1.31 34.45
C SER A 214 12.44 2.67 34.50
N GLU A 215 13.43 2.82 35.39
CA GLU A 215 14.29 4.02 35.48
C GLU A 215 15.09 4.30 34.18
N SER A 216 15.04 3.39 33.20
CA SER A 216 15.77 3.48 31.94
C SER A 216 14.96 4.06 30.75
N LEU A 217 13.78 4.63 31.02
CA LEU A 217 12.97 5.31 29.98
C LEU A 217 13.12 6.84 30.06
#